data_bb90c891de1c6473845ac12c50d66d34
#
_entry.id   bb90c891de1c6473845ac12c50d66d34
#
_cell.length_a   1.000
_cell.length_b   1.000
_cell.length_c   1.000
_cell.angle_alpha   90.00
_cell.angle_beta   90.00
_cell.angle_gamma   90.00
#
_symmetry.space_group_name_H-M   'P 1'
#
loop_
_entity.id
_entity.type
_entity.pdbx_description
1 polymer ?
#
loop_
_entity_poly.entity_id
_entity_poly.type
_entity_poly.pdbx_seq_one_letter_code
_entity_poly.pdbx_strand_id
1 'polypeptide(L)'
;MASSHAYSLFVLFLLLICSCSEALLRGHPVDPTCPRERPSSVVATVSSRHGGEAWCQPPAPHTPVAVLPYDVEPMQFALNLEYTEAEFFLHGAFGVGLDQIAPNLALGGPPPVGARKADLDEVTWRVIAEFGLQEVGHIRAIQRTVGGIPRPLIDLSAHNFGRVMDTAFGYHLDPPFDPYTSSLDFLLASYVIPYLGINGYVGTNPIIDGYETKKLLAGLLGVEAAQDAVLRGLLFERLGAAVPPYGNITVAEFTDRVSAMRNRLGRCGVKDEGITVPRGLGAERAICTNVLSADGDSLSYARTPAELLRILYLTGDEHLPGGFFPEGANGRIARSFLGKTHQ
;
A
#
# COMPACT_ATOMS: atom_id res chain seq x y z
N MET A 1 34.77 17.10 5.64
CA MET A 1 33.77 17.76 6.50
C MET A 1 32.69 18.41 5.64
N ALA A 2 31.88 17.62 4.92
CA ALA A 2 30.80 18.12 4.06
C ALA A 2 29.58 17.15 3.98
N SER A 3 29.38 16.29 5.00
CA SER A 3 28.29 15.29 4.94
C SER A 3 27.17 15.51 5.97
N SER A 4 27.32 16.52 6.85
CA SER A 4 26.35 16.72 7.97
C SER A 4 25.14 17.59 7.62
N HIS A 5 25.15 18.33 6.53
CA HIS A 5 24.08 19.29 6.24
C HIS A 5 22.96 18.75 5.33
N ALA A 6 23.18 17.68 4.58
CA ALA A 6 22.16 17.07 3.73
C ALA A 6 21.12 16.27 4.55
N TYR A 7 21.54 15.66 5.64
CA TYR A 7 20.64 14.91 6.54
C TYR A 7 19.69 15.80 7.32
N SER A 8 20.12 17.01 7.68
CA SER A 8 19.30 17.97 8.41
C SER A 8 18.10 18.49 7.61
N LEU A 9 18.23 18.62 6.29
CA LEU A 9 17.14 19.15 5.45
C LEU A 9 16.03 18.11 5.17
N PHE A 10 16.40 16.84 5.06
CA PHE A 10 15.41 15.76 4.85
C PHE A 10 14.61 15.46 6.13
N VAL A 11 15.28 15.50 7.28
CA VAL A 11 14.61 15.37 8.60
C VAL A 11 13.72 16.58 8.88
N LEU A 12 14.10 17.79 8.46
CA LEU A 12 13.27 19.00 8.63
C LEU A 12 12.01 18.97 7.75
N PHE A 13 12.05 18.32 6.60
CA PHE A 13 10.88 18.20 5.71
C PHE A 13 9.85 17.20 6.28
N LEU A 14 10.30 16.14 6.96
CA LEU A 14 9.44 15.18 7.66
C LEU A 14 8.86 15.73 8.99
N LEU A 15 9.53 16.69 9.63
CA LEU A 15 9.07 17.29 10.89
C LEU A 15 7.96 18.36 10.71
N LEU A 16 7.61 18.72 9.46
CA LEU A 16 6.52 19.66 9.16
C LEU A 16 5.19 18.97 8.87
N ILE A 17 5.08 17.64 8.99
CA ILE A 17 3.82 16.92 8.85
C ILE A 17 3.02 17.10 10.15
N CYS A 18 1.92 17.79 10.02
CA CYS A 18 1.01 18.24 11.07
C CYS A 18 0.43 17.05 11.88
N SER A 19 0.44 17.16 13.22
CA SER A 19 -0.10 16.19 14.17
C SER A 19 -1.63 16.17 14.27
N CYS A 20 -2.37 16.10 13.18
CA CYS A 20 -3.82 16.17 13.13
C CYS A 20 -4.59 14.86 13.44
N SER A 21 -3.94 13.81 13.94
CA SER A 21 -4.50 12.47 13.91
C SER A 21 -5.32 12.01 15.13
N GLU A 22 -5.32 12.73 16.25
CA GLU A 22 -6.14 12.33 17.41
C GLU A 22 -7.60 12.85 17.39
N ALA A 23 -7.95 13.69 16.46
CA ALA A 23 -9.24 14.36 16.41
C ALA A 23 -10.41 13.51 15.89
N LEU A 24 -10.15 12.32 15.35
CA LEU A 24 -11.18 11.50 14.70
C LEU A 24 -11.91 10.51 15.63
N LEU A 25 -11.45 10.30 16.87
CA LEU A 25 -11.94 9.21 17.70
C LEU A 25 -12.79 9.60 18.94
N ARG A 26 -12.88 10.88 19.26
CA ARG A 26 -13.81 11.38 20.32
C ARG A 26 -14.13 12.82 20.02
N GLY A 27 -15.35 13.33 20.26
CA GLY A 27 -15.75 14.73 20.12
C GLY A 27 -14.63 15.73 20.48
N HIS A 28 -13.84 16.03 19.58
CA HIS A 28 -12.44 16.41 19.35
C HIS A 28 -11.84 17.49 20.23
N PRO A 29 -10.70 17.27 20.88
CA PRO A 29 -9.71 18.33 21.02
C PRO A 29 -8.88 18.41 19.72
N VAL A 30 -8.93 19.56 19.07
CA VAL A 30 -8.05 19.90 17.93
C VAL A 30 -6.60 19.78 18.41
N ASP A 31 -5.75 19.05 17.68
CA ASP A 31 -4.33 18.96 17.95
C ASP A 31 -3.72 20.37 18.01
N PRO A 32 -3.11 20.79 19.14
CA PRO A 32 -2.57 22.14 19.30
C PRO A 32 -1.39 22.45 18.38
N THR A 33 -0.81 21.45 17.71
CA THR A 33 0.29 21.60 16.75
C THR A 33 -0.19 21.77 15.31
N CYS A 34 -1.48 21.51 15.04
CA CYS A 34 -2.07 21.88 13.76
C CYS A 34 -2.13 23.40 13.63
N PRO A 35 -1.73 23.97 12.49
CA PRO A 35 -2.02 25.39 12.22
C PRO A 35 -3.51 25.62 12.41
N ARG A 36 -3.87 26.55 13.31
CA ARG A 36 -5.29 26.91 13.49
C ARG A 36 -5.86 27.24 12.13
N GLU A 37 -7.04 26.70 11.83
CA GLU A 37 -7.78 27.08 10.63
C GLU A 37 -7.78 28.61 10.55
N ARG A 38 -7.29 29.15 9.44
CA ARG A 38 -7.40 30.57 9.19
C ARG A 38 -8.90 30.89 9.23
N PRO A 39 -9.31 31.94 9.93
CA PRO A 39 -10.72 32.36 9.89
C PRO A 39 -11.18 32.40 8.44
N SER A 40 -12.37 31.90 8.15
CA SER A 40 -12.96 31.82 6.80
C SER A 40 -13.01 33.16 6.05
N SER A 41 -12.73 34.25 6.71
CA SER A 41 -12.54 35.58 6.11
C SER A 41 -11.23 35.73 5.31
N VAL A 42 -10.31 34.76 5.37
CA VAL A 42 -9.06 34.70 4.55
C VAL A 42 -9.14 33.64 3.46
N VAL A 43 -10.18 32.81 3.41
CA VAL A 43 -10.62 32.30 2.11
C VAL A 43 -11.06 33.54 1.36
N ALA A 44 -10.11 34.13 0.63
CA ALA A 44 -10.45 35.16 -0.32
C ALA A 44 -11.66 34.62 -1.05
N THR A 45 -12.81 35.27 -0.91
CA THR A 45 -13.87 35.16 -1.85
C THR A 45 -13.20 35.46 -3.19
N VAL A 46 -12.69 34.40 -3.84
CA VAL A 46 -12.48 34.44 -5.25
C VAL A 46 -13.88 34.68 -5.75
N SER A 47 -14.16 35.97 -5.86
CA SER A 47 -15.38 36.49 -6.42
C SER A 47 -15.58 35.65 -7.69
N SER A 48 -16.68 34.94 -7.77
CA SER A 48 -17.18 34.25 -8.93
C SER A 48 -17.52 35.22 -10.08
N ARG A 49 -16.67 36.22 -10.25
CA ARG A 49 -16.69 37.09 -11.41
C ARG A 49 -15.73 36.51 -12.42
N HIS A 50 -16.33 36.01 -13.47
CA HIS A 50 -15.76 35.61 -14.76
C HIS A 50 -15.26 34.18 -14.84
N GLY A 51 -15.71 33.56 -15.92
CA GLY A 51 -15.46 32.23 -16.39
C GLY A 51 -14.10 31.70 -15.97
N GLY A 52 -14.13 30.50 -15.35
CA GLY A 52 -12.93 29.87 -14.81
C GLY A 52 -11.80 30.04 -15.79
N GLU A 53 -10.66 30.52 -15.30
CA GLU A 53 -9.51 30.83 -16.13
C GLU A 53 -9.23 29.60 -17.00
N ALA A 54 -9.37 29.74 -18.31
CA ALA A 54 -9.33 28.62 -19.25
C ALA A 54 -8.02 27.83 -19.17
N TRP A 55 -6.95 28.46 -18.67
CA TRP A 55 -5.65 27.82 -18.44
C TRP A 55 -5.55 26.97 -17.19
N CYS A 56 -6.51 27.05 -16.25
CA CYS A 56 -6.58 26.19 -15.08
C CYS A 56 -7.42 24.93 -15.32
N GLN A 57 -8.00 24.79 -16.49
CA GLN A 57 -8.75 23.60 -16.85
C GLN A 57 -7.80 22.58 -17.53
N PRO A 58 -7.85 21.31 -17.12
CA PRO A 58 -7.13 20.29 -17.83
C PRO A 58 -7.62 20.22 -19.30
N PRO A 59 -6.75 19.82 -20.24
CA PRO A 59 -7.17 19.63 -21.62
C PRO A 59 -8.34 18.64 -21.70
N ALA A 60 -9.21 18.84 -22.70
CA ALA A 60 -10.31 17.92 -22.92
C ALA A 60 -9.79 16.50 -23.18
N PRO A 61 -10.39 15.47 -22.58
CA PRO A 61 -9.98 14.08 -22.81
C PRO A 61 -10.20 13.67 -24.28
N HIS A 62 -9.31 12.85 -24.81
CA HIS A 62 -9.42 12.34 -26.19
C HIS A 62 -10.63 11.42 -26.39
N THR A 63 -11.04 10.69 -25.35
CA THR A 63 -12.28 9.90 -25.35
C THR A 63 -13.36 10.64 -24.57
N PRO A 64 -14.62 10.70 -25.09
CA PRO A 64 -15.71 11.36 -24.37
C PRO A 64 -16.30 10.50 -23.23
N VAL A 65 -15.87 9.24 -23.10
CA VAL A 65 -16.44 8.30 -22.13
C VAL A 65 -15.69 8.36 -20.82
N ALA A 66 -16.39 8.67 -19.74
CA ALA A 66 -15.82 8.81 -18.40
C ALA A 66 -15.38 7.46 -17.81
N VAL A 67 -16.26 6.48 -17.86
CA VAL A 67 -16.06 5.10 -17.37
C VAL A 67 -16.62 4.14 -18.41
N LEU A 68 -15.81 3.20 -18.86
CA LEU A 68 -16.23 2.15 -19.76
C LEU A 68 -16.64 0.89 -18.98
N PRO A 69 -17.60 0.09 -19.48
CA PRO A 69 -18.03 -1.12 -18.75
C PRO A 69 -16.89 -2.08 -18.40
N TYR A 70 -15.89 -2.19 -19.26
CA TYR A 70 -14.73 -3.07 -19.02
C TYR A 70 -13.65 -2.46 -18.11
N ASP A 71 -13.71 -1.17 -17.79
CA ASP A 71 -12.86 -0.53 -16.78
C ASP A 71 -13.28 -0.92 -15.35
N VAL A 72 -14.57 -1.26 -15.16
CA VAL A 72 -15.17 -1.41 -13.82
C VAL A 72 -14.52 -2.53 -13.04
N GLU A 73 -14.45 -3.73 -13.62
CA GLU A 73 -13.97 -4.92 -12.90
C GLU A 73 -12.47 -4.84 -12.53
N PRO A 74 -11.56 -4.36 -13.41
CA PRO A 74 -10.17 -4.16 -13.05
C PRO A 74 -9.99 -3.16 -11.90
N MET A 75 -10.74 -2.05 -11.90
CA MET A 75 -10.67 -1.08 -10.81
C MET A 75 -11.32 -1.59 -9.51
N GLN A 76 -12.38 -2.38 -9.58
CA GLN A 76 -12.96 -3.05 -8.42
C GLN A 76 -12.05 -4.13 -7.84
N PHE A 77 -11.24 -4.79 -8.68
CA PHE A 77 -10.28 -5.78 -8.20
C PHE A 77 -9.26 -5.14 -7.25
N ALA A 78 -8.82 -3.91 -7.52
CA ALA A 78 -7.91 -3.16 -6.67
C ALA A 78 -8.43 -3.00 -5.23
N LEU A 79 -9.75 -2.90 -5.03
CA LEU A 79 -10.35 -2.78 -3.68
C LEU A 79 -9.94 -3.90 -2.72
N ASN A 80 -9.53 -5.08 -3.20
CA ASN A 80 -9.05 -6.13 -2.31
C ASN A 80 -7.75 -5.72 -1.61
N LEU A 81 -6.83 -5.05 -2.33
CA LEU A 81 -5.57 -4.56 -1.77
C LEU A 81 -5.84 -3.33 -0.90
N GLU A 82 -6.61 -2.37 -1.41
CA GLU A 82 -6.99 -1.16 -0.68
C GLU A 82 -7.64 -1.48 0.69
N TYR A 83 -8.55 -2.46 0.73
CA TYR A 83 -9.11 -2.94 1.99
C TYR A 83 -8.06 -3.56 2.91
N THR A 84 -7.11 -4.31 2.35
CA THR A 84 -6.06 -4.96 3.15
C THR A 84 -5.14 -3.92 3.76
N GLU A 85 -4.74 -2.93 2.98
CA GLU A 85 -3.87 -1.83 3.41
C GLU A 85 -4.57 -0.91 4.40
N ALA A 86 -5.81 -0.50 4.11
CA ALA A 86 -6.61 0.29 5.03
C ALA A 86 -6.74 -0.38 6.40
N GLU A 87 -7.15 -1.64 6.43
CA GLU A 87 -7.33 -2.38 7.69
C GLU A 87 -6.01 -2.58 8.43
N PHE A 88 -4.92 -2.89 7.70
CA PHE A 88 -3.62 -3.11 8.32
C PHE A 88 -3.06 -1.81 8.93
N PHE A 89 -3.04 -0.73 8.17
CA PHE A 89 -2.49 0.54 8.64
C PHE A 89 -3.36 1.20 9.72
N LEU A 90 -4.69 1.21 9.55
CA LEU A 90 -5.59 1.78 10.54
C LEU A 90 -5.52 1.04 11.88
N HIS A 91 -5.57 -0.29 11.85
CA HIS A 91 -5.43 -1.07 13.07
C HIS A 91 -4.04 -0.89 13.69
N GLY A 92 -2.98 -0.93 12.89
CA GLY A 92 -1.61 -0.72 13.37
C GLY A 92 -1.44 0.62 14.08
N ALA A 93 -1.94 1.70 13.51
CA ALA A 93 -1.83 3.04 14.08
C ALA A 93 -2.82 3.32 15.20
N PHE A 94 -4.10 2.98 15.02
CA PHE A 94 -5.18 3.43 15.90
C PHE A 94 -5.80 2.30 16.73
N GLY A 95 -5.59 1.04 16.38
CA GLY A 95 -6.26 -0.12 16.99
C GLY A 95 -7.70 -0.31 16.53
N VAL A 96 -8.13 0.40 15.50
CA VAL A 96 -9.48 0.33 14.91
C VAL A 96 -9.37 0.37 13.40
N GLY A 97 -10.34 -0.21 12.70
CA GLY A 97 -10.38 -0.27 11.24
C GLY A 97 -11.53 0.51 10.61
N LEU A 98 -11.88 0.15 9.38
CA LEU A 98 -12.94 0.79 8.61
C LEU A 98 -14.30 0.77 9.33
N ASP A 99 -14.61 -0.28 10.10
CA ASP A 99 -15.89 -0.41 10.78
C ASP A 99 -16.16 0.73 11.79
N GLN A 100 -15.09 1.37 12.31
CA GLN A 100 -15.18 2.52 13.20
C GLN A 100 -14.96 3.85 12.47
N ILE A 101 -14.08 3.88 11.47
CA ILE A 101 -13.67 5.13 10.81
C ILE A 101 -14.61 5.48 9.64
N ALA A 102 -14.99 4.50 8.83
CA ALA A 102 -15.84 4.70 7.66
C ALA A 102 -16.66 3.43 7.33
N PRO A 103 -17.60 3.01 8.22
CA PRO A 103 -18.27 1.72 8.15
C PRO A 103 -19.04 1.47 6.84
N ASN A 104 -19.54 2.51 6.22
CA ASN A 104 -20.25 2.42 4.94
C ASN A 104 -19.33 1.96 3.79
N LEU A 105 -18.02 2.14 3.89
CA LEU A 105 -17.08 1.75 2.85
C LEU A 105 -16.82 0.24 2.84
N ALA A 106 -17.04 -0.47 3.95
CA ALA A 106 -16.90 -1.93 4.00
C ALA A 106 -18.00 -2.67 3.20
N LEU A 107 -19.08 -1.99 2.82
CA LEU A 107 -20.22 -2.52 2.06
C LEU A 107 -20.77 -3.84 2.62
N GLY A 108 -20.81 -3.96 3.97
CA GLY A 108 -21.29 -5.15 4.67
C GLY A 108 -20.32 -6.33 4.67
N GLY A 109 -19.10 -6.15 4.19
CA GLY A 109 -18.06 -7.17 4.30
C GLY A 109 -17.58 -7.39 5.73
N PRO A 110 -17.10 -8.61 6.08
CA PRO A 110 -16.71 -8.97 7.43
C PRO A 110 -15.49 -8.15 7.92
N PRO A 111 -15.35 -7.90 9.24
CA PRO A 111 -14.16 -7.30 9.82
C PRO A 111 -12.92 -8.19 9.60
N PRO A 112 -11.71 -7.63 9.57
CA PRO A 112 -10.49 -8.41 9.45
C PRO A 112 -10.24 -9.28 10.68
N VAL A 113 -9.56 -10.41 10.49
CA VAL A 113 -9.19 -11.32 11.58
C VAL A 113 -7.82 -10.90 12.13
N GLY A 114 -7.70 -10.80 13.45
CA GLY A 114 -6.45 -10.69 14.18
C GLY A 114 -5.69 -9.36 14.02
N ALA A 115 -6.26 -8.40 13.30
CA ALA A 115 -5.70 -7.05 13.23
C ALA A 115 -5.72 -6.38 14.61
N ARG A 116 -4.65 -5.69 14.98
CA ARG A 116 -4.54 -5.02 16.28
C ARG A 116 -3.59 -3.82 16.23
N LYS A 117 -3.62 -3.01 17.29
CA LYS A 117 -2.68 -1.89 17.43
C LYS A 117 -1.25 -2.41 17.56
N ALA A 118 -0.33 -1.74 16.85
CA ALA A 118 1.10 -2.03 16.89
C ALA A 118 1.82 -1.12 17.90
N ASP A 119 2.98 -1.58 18.37
CA ASP A 119 3.89 -0.77 19.19
C ASP A 119 4.81 0.06 18.28
N LEU A 120 4.35 1.24 17.93
CA LEU A 120 5.02 2.13 16.99
C LEU A 120 5.67 3.32 17.69
N ASP A 121 6.89 3.65 17.30
CA ASP A 121 7.50 4.95 17.63
C ASP A 121 6.70 6.09 16.96
N GLU A 122 6.94 7.32 17.44
CA GLU A 122 6.16 8.48 17.00
C GLU A 122 6.25 8.73 15.49
N VAL A 123 7.42 8.58 14.88
CA VAL A 123 7.61 8.84 13.44
C VAL A 123 6.90 7.78 12.62
N THR A 124 7.12 6.51 12.94
CA THR A 124 6.47 5.40 12.26
C THR A 124 4.94 5.47 12.43
N TRP A 125 4.47 5.77 13.66
CA TRP A 125 3.03 5.95 13.90
C TRP A 125 2.42 7.03 13.00
N ARG A 126 3.06 8.21 12.89
CA ARG A 126 2.56 9.31 12.06
C ARG A 126 2.45 8.93 10.59
N VAL A 127 3.47 8.27 10.06
CA VAL A 127 3.50 7.77 8.68
C VAL A 127 2.39 6.76 8.43
N ILE A 128 2.28 5.75 9.29
CA ILE A 128 1.28 4.68 9.14
C ILE A 128 -0.15 5.21 9.34
N ALA A 129 -0.35 6.15 10.27
CA ALA A 129 -1.64 6.80 10.47
C ALA A 129 -2.09 7.57 9.22
N GLU A 130 -1.18 8.31 8.58
CA GLU A 130 -1.46 9.02 7.34
C GLU A 130 -1.82 8.04 6.22
N PHE A 131 -1.04 6.97 6.03
CA PHE A 131 -1.31 5.95 5.03
C PHE A 131 -2.69 5.33 5.23
N GLY A 132 -3.01 4.85 6.43
CA GLY A 132 -4.32 4.27 6.71
C GLY A 132 -5.50 5.21 6.39
N LEU A 133 -5.35 6.50 6.63
CA LEU A 133 -6.37 7.49 6.29
C LEU A 133 -6.41 7.80 4.77
N GLN A 134 -5.28 7.71 4.07
CA GLN A 134 -5.23 7.82 2.61
C GLN A 134 -5.95 6.63 1.96
N GLU A 135 -5.77 5.40 2.48
CA GLU A 135 -6.49 4.21 1.99
C GLU A 135 -8.01 4.35 2.13
N VAL A 136 -8.52 4.98 3.20
CA VAL A 136 -9.95 5.33 3.30
C VAL A 136 -10.38 6.22 2.14
N GLY A 137 -9.52 7.15 1.74
CA GLY A 137 -9.72 8.02 0.58
C GLY A 137 -9.73 7.27 -0.74
N HIS A 138 -8.79 6.32 -0.92
CA HIS A 138 -8.66 5.47 -2.10
C HIS A 138 -9.91 4.60 -2.29
N ILE A 139 -10.33 3.86 -1.27
CA ILE A 139 -11.55 3.05 -1.28
C ILE A 139 -12.76 3.89 -1.69
N ARG A 140 -12.92 5.08 -1.07
CA ARG A 140 -14.01 6.00 -1.38
C ARG A 140 -13.96 6.48 -2.83
N ALA A 141 -12.78 6.79 -3.35
CA ALA A 141 -12.59 7.27 -4.71
C ALA A 141 -12.94 6.18 -5.73
N ILE A 142 -12.50 4.94 -5.53
CA ILE A 142 -12.82 3.81 -6.38
C ILE A 142 -14.33 3.56 -6.36
N GLN A 143 -14.93 3.43 -5.16
CA GLN A 143 -16.36 3.17 -5.03
C GLN A 143 -17.23 4.25 -5.70
N ARG A 144 -16.82 5.51 -5.59
CA ARG A 144 -17.54 6.63 -6.23
C ARG A 144 -17.45 6.59 -7.75
N THR A 145 -16.32 6.11 -8.31
CA THR A 145 -16.07 6.14 -9.76
C THR A 145 -16.62 4.93 -10.47
N VAL A 146 -16.42 3.73 -9.93
CA VAL A 146 -16.77 2.47 -10.61
C VAL A 146 -17.71 1.57 -9.79
N GLY A 147 -18.20 2.05 -8.66
CA GLY A 147 -18.92 1.21 -7.69
C GLY A 147 -17.97 0.34 -6.86
N GLY A 148 -18.52 -0.27 -5.83
CA GLY A 148 -17.74 -1.06 -4.87
C GLY A 148 -18.05 -2.54 -4.91
N ILE A 149 -17.24 -3.28 -4.18
CA ILE A 149 -17.46 -4.69 -3.79
C ILE A 149 -17.42 -4.76 -2.26
N PRO A 150 -18.11 -5.71 -1.61
CA PRO A 150 -17.95 -5.93 -0.18
C PRO A 150 -16.49 -6.25 0.18
N ARG A 151 -16.02 -5.72 1.31
CA ARG A 151 -14.70 -6.09 1.86
C ARG A 151 -14.63 -7.62 1.99
N PRO A 152 -13.58 -8.29 1.46
CA PRO A 152 -13.38 -9.73 1.68
C PRO A 152 -13.04 -10.01 3.14
N LEU A 153 -13.11 -11.27 3.57
CA LEU A 153 -12.50 -11.67 4.83
C LEU A 153 -10.99 -11.59 4.70
N ILE A 154 -10.35 -10.78 5.55
CA ILE A 154 -8.91 -10.52 5.51
C ILE A 154 -8.28 -11.06 6.80
N ASP A 155 -7.26 -11.91 6.68
CA ASP A 155 -6.49 -12.40 7.82
C ASP A 155 -5.22 -11.55 8.02
N LEU A 156 -5.26 -10.65 9.00
CA LEU A 156 -4.14 -9.80 9.43
C LEU A 156 -3.57 -10.27 10.77
N SER A 157 -3.82 -11.51 11.16
CA SER A 157 -3.30 -12.06 12.39
C SER A 157 -1.77 -12.19 12.37
N ALA A 158 -1.14 -12.08 13.54
CA ALA A 158 0.27 -12.37 13.70
C ALA A 158 0.62 -13.79 13.22
N HIS A 159 -0.31 -14.74 13.38
CA HIS A 159 -0.12 -16.10 12.86
C HIS A 159 0.03 -16.12 11.34
N ASN A 160 -0.81 -15.37 10.60
CA ASN A 160 -0.71 -15.31 9.14
C ASN A 160 0.59 -14.62 8.70
N PHE A 161 0.96 -13.50 9.34
CA PHE A 161 2.24 -12.84 9.05
C PHE A 161 3.45 -13.74 9.37
N GLY A 162 3.38 -14.54 10.45
CA GLY A 162 4.38 -15.57 10.74
C GLY A 162 4.53 -16.56 9.58
N ARG A 163 3.41 -17.06 9.04
CA ARG A 163 3.42 -17.93 7.85
C ARG A 163 3.98 -17.26 6.61
N VAL A 164 3.70 -15.98 6.40
CA VAL A 164 4.27 -15.20 5.27
C VAL A 164 5.78 -15.17 5.38
N MET A 165 6.32 -14.83 6.56
CA MET A 165 7.77 -14.78 6.78
C MET A 165 8.40 -16.17 6.72
N ASP A 166 7.81 -17.20 7.32
CA ASP A 166 8.27 -18.57 7.19
C ASP A 166 8.35 -19.02 5.71
N THR A 167 7.35 -18.64 4.92
CA THR A 167 7.33 -18.90 3.48
C THR A 167 8.44 -18.15 2.74
N ALA A 168 8.72 -16.91 3.15
CA ALA A 168 9.80 -16.11 2.58
C ALA A 168 11.18 -16.71 2.91
N PHE A 169 11.39 -17.13 4.13
CA PHE A 169 12.65 -17.72 4.60
C PHE A 169 12.84 -19.17 4.19
N GLY A 170 11.75 -19.91 3.97
CA GLY A 170 11.78 -21.35 3.68
C GLY A 170 11.98 -22.22 4.93
N TYR A 171 11.92 -21.66 6.11
CA TYR A 171 11.94 -22.30 7.42
C TYR A 171 11.17 -21.49 8.45
N HIS A 172 10.84 -22.09 9.57
CA HIS A 172 10.14 -21.42 10.65
C HIS A 172 11.07 -20.46 11.42
N LEU A 173 10.66 -19.20 11.51
CA LEU A 173 11.31 -18.24 12.39
C LEU A 173 10.93 -18.54 13.85
N ASP A 174 11.89 -18.47 14.75
CA ASP A 174 11.67 -18.68 16.19
C ASP A 174 12.19 -17.47 16.99
N PRO A 175 11.30 -16.75 17.70
CA PRO A 175 9.83 -16.93 17.75
C PRO A 175 9.16 -16.62 16.40
N PRO A 176 7.89 -17.04 16.19
CA PRO A 176 7.13 -16.66 14.99
C PRO A 176 7.06 -15.14 14.82
N PHE A 177 7.16 -14.67 13.58
CA PHE A 177 7.13 -13.24 13.27
C PHE A 177 5.77 -12.62 13.62
N ASP A 178 5.79 -11.51 14.35
CA ASP A 178 4.61 -10.73 14.74
C ASP A 178 4.80 -9.27 14.31
N PRO A 179 3.99 -8.76 13.36
CA PRO A 179 4.15 -7.40 12.82
C PRO A 179 3.85 -6.29 13.84
N TYR A 180 3.20 -6.62 14.95
CA TYR A 180 2.67 -5.62 15.89
C TYR A 180 3.59 -5.33 17.07
N THR A 181 4.76 -5.97 17.14
CA THR A 181 5.65 -5.92 18.31
C THR A 181 6.61 -4.74 18.32
N SER A 182 6.90 -4.17 17.15
CA SER A 182 7.76 -2.99 17.03
C SER A 182 7.54 -2.24 15.73
N SER A 183 8.03 -1.01 15.64
CA SER A 183 8.05 -0.24 14.40
C SER A 183 8.78 -0.97 13.28
N LEU A 184 9.90 -1.63 13.58
CA LEU A 184 10.66 -2.36 12.56
C LEU A 184 9.88 -3.55 12.02
N ASP A 185 9.27 -4.34 12.90
CA ASP A 185 8.44 -5.49 12.49
C ASP A 185 7.24 -5.03 11.66
N PHE A 186 6.61 -3.92 12.05
CA PHE A 186 5.49 -3.36 11.30
C PHE A 186 5.90 -2.88 9.91
N LEU A 187 7.05 -2.20 9.77
CA LEU A 187 7.60 -1.77 8.49
C LEU A 187 7.98 -2.96 7.60
N LEU A 188 8.56 -4.02 8.16
CA LEU A 188 8.86 -5.25 7.42
C LEU A 188 7.59 -5.97 6.95
N ALA A 189 6.54 -5.97 7.76
CA ALA A 189 5.23 -6.49 7.35
C ALA A 189 4.58 -5.61 6.29
N SER A 190 4.67 -4.28 6.44
CA SER A 190 4.19 -3.32 5.43
C SER A 190 4.89 -3.51 4.08
N TYR A 191 6.16 -3.90 4.06
CA TYR A 191 6.89 -4.18 2.82
C TYR A 191 6.27 -5.33 1.99
N VAL A 192 5.43 -6.18 2.59
CA VAL A 192 4.82 -7.33 1.89
C VAL A 192 3.72 -6.90 0.92
N ILE A 193 2.90 -5.90 1.25
CA ILE A 193 1.60 -5.64 0.60
C ILE A 193 1.62 -4.48 -0.39
N PRO A 194 2.00 -3.21 -0.05
CA PRO A 194 1.85 -2.04 -0.91
C PRO A 194 2.48 -2.16 -2.29
N TYR A 195 3.64 -2.78 -2.38
CA TYR A 195 4.29 -2.98 -3.67
C TYR A 195 3.46 -3.84 -4.64
N LEU A 196 2.60 -4.71 -4.13
CA LEU A 196 1.66 -5.49 -4.95
C LEU A 196 0.56 -4.59 -5.54
N GLY A 197 0.10 -3.59 -4.78
CA GLY A 197 -0.83 -2.56 -5.26
C GLY A 197 -0.26 -1.82 -6.47
N ILE A 198 0.96 -1.30 -6.35
CA ILE A 198 1.67 -0.62 -7.43
C ILE A 198 1.75 -1.51 -8.68
N ASN A 199 2.22 -2.76 -8.52
CA ASN A 199 2.33 -3.69 -9.66
C ASN A 199 0.98 -3.96 -10.31
N GLY A 200 -0.08 -4.05 -9.52
CA GLY A 200 -1.45 -4.22 -9.99
C GLY A 200 -1.92 -3.01 -10.80
N TYR A 201 -1.68 -1.79 -10.32
CA TYR A 201 -2.03 -0.56 -11.03
C TYR A 201 -1.25 -0.39 -12.33
N VAL A 202 0.06 -0.66 -12.32
CA VAL A 202 0.87 -0.63 -13.56
C VAL A 202 0.35 -1.67 -14.56
N GLY A 203 -0.02 -2.87 -14.09
CA GLY A 203 -0.60 -3.92 -14.96
C GLY A 203 -1.99 -3.60 -15.48
N THR A 204 -2.77 -2.82 -14.72
CA THR A 204 -4.14 -2.42 -15.09
C THR A 204 -4.15 -1.22 -16.05
N ASN A 205 -3.16 -0.34 -15.98
CA ASN A 205 -3.14 0.90 -16.76
C ASN A 205 -3.31 0.70 -18.28
N PRO A 206 -2.69 -0.30 -18.94
CA PRO A 206 -2.86 -0.51 -20.39
C PRO A 206 -4.27 -0.93 -20.83
N ILE A 207 -5.11 -1.41 -19.93
CA ILE A 207 -6.44 -1.95 -20.25
C ILE A 207 -7.59 -1.05 -19.83
N ILE A 208 -7.30 0.12 -19.28
CA ILE A 208 -8.28 1.15 -18.88
C ILE A 208 -8.36 2.22 -19.97
N ASP A 209 -9.58 2.61 -20.36
CA ASP A 209 -9.78 3.60 -21.43
C ASP A 209 -10.63 4.81 -21.07
N GLY A 210 -11.55 4.70 -20.10
CA GLY A 210 -12.35 5.83 -19.63
C GLY A 210 -11.49 6.93 -19.00
N TYR A 211 -11.78 8.19 -19.28
CA TYR A 211 -10.92 9.28 -18.81
C TYR A 211 -10.95 9.47 -17.29
N GLU A 212 -12.09 9.21 -16.64
CA GLU A 212 -12.17 9.28 -15.16
C GLU A 212 -11.50 8.07 -14.52
N THR A 213 -11.61 6.88 -15.10
CA THR A 213 -10.91 5.69 -14.62
C THR A 213 -9.40 5.80 -14.82
N LYS A 214 -8.93 6.35 -15.94
CA LYS A 214 -7.50 6.67 -16.15
C LYS A 214 -6.96 7.67 -15.12
N LYS A 215 -7.72 8.73 -14.85
CA LYS A 215 -7.36 9.74 -13.86
C LYS A 215 -7.33 9.16 -12.46
N LEU A 216 -8.34 8.35 -12.10
CA LEU A 216 -8.39 7.64 -10.82
C LEU A 216 -7.18 6.74 -10.66
N LEU A 217 -6.92 5.86 -11.62
CA LEU A 217 -5.80 4.92 -11.58
C LEU A 217 -4.45 5.64 -11.46
N ALA A 218 -4.24 6.70 -12.25
CA ALA A 218 -3.01 7.48 -12.16
C ALA A 218 -2.84 8.18 -10.80
N GLY A 219 -3.94 8.65 -10.21
CA GLY A 219 -3.94 9.26 -8.87
C GLY A 219 -3.59 8.26 -7.78
N LEU A 220 -4.21 7.08 -7.80
CA LEU A 220 -3.92 5.98 -6.88
C LEU A 220 -2.46 5.53 -7.01
N LEU A 221 -2.03 5.19 -8.23
CA LEU A 221 -0.64 4.78 -8.49
C LEU A 221 0.39 5.80 -7.98
N GLY A 222 0.10 7.10 -8.14
CA GLY A 222 1.01 8.15 -7.67
C GLY A 222 1.18 8.19 -6.16
N VAL A 223 0.11 7.99 -5.39
CA VAL A 223 0.15 7.97 -3.93
C VAL A 223 0.74 6.65 -3.42
N GLU A 224 0.32 5.52 -3.96
CA GLU A 224 0.85 4.19 -3.65
C GLU A 224 2.38 4.11 -3.85
N ALA A 225 2.86 4.63 -4.99
CA ALA A 225 4.30 4.68 -5.26
C ALA A 225 5.06 5.53 -4.23
N ALA A 226 4.45 6.62 -3.75
CA ALA A 226 5.04 7.46 -2.72
C ALA A 226 5.02 6.77 -1.34
N GLN A 227 3.96 6.07 -0.98
CA GLN A 227 3.88 5.30 0.27
C GLN A 227 4.94 4.18 0.30
N ASP A 228 5.05 3.38 -0.77
CA ASP A 228 6.08 2.33 -0.88
C ASP A 228 7.49 2.94 -0.80
N ALA A 229 7.74 4.07 -1.48
CA ALA A 229 9.03 4.75 -1.42
C ALA A 229 9.40 5.19 0.01
N VAL A 230 8.43 5.65 0.79
CA VAL A 230 8.65 6.01 2.21
C VAL A 230 8.95 4.78 3.04
N LEU A 231 8.18 3.69 2.91
CA LEU A 231 8.42 2.43 3.62
C LEU A 231 9.81 1.87 3.29
N ARG A 232 10.15 1.82 2.01
CA ARG A 232 11.46 1.32 1.54
C ARG A 232 12.60 2.24 1.99
N GLY A 233 12.40 3.55 2.02
CA GLY A 233 13.36 4.52 2.54
C GLY A 233 13.64 4.32 4.05
N LEU A 234 12.60 4.13 4.86
CA LEU A 234 12.71 3.87 6.30
C LEU A 234 13.42 2.52 6.59
N LEU A 235 13.18 1.51 5.77
CA LEU A 235 13.89 0.23 5.85
C LEU A 235 15.34 0.35 5.37
N PHE A 236 15.59 1.12 4.31
CA PHE A 236 16.93 1.35 3.77
C PHE A 236 17.86 2.05 4.77
N GLU A 237 17.35 3.00 5.54
CA GLU A 237 18.13 3.61 6.63
C GLU A 237 18.61 2.60 7.66
N ARG A 238 17.91 1.46 7.78
CA ARG A 238 18.19 0.37 8.72
C ARG A 238 18.77 -0.87 8.06
N LEU A 239 19.22 -0.76 6.80
CA LEU A 239 19.62 -1.85 5.91
C LEU A 239 20.46 -2.95 6.58
N GLY A 240 21.52 -2.54 7.31
CA GLY A 240 22.44 -3.45 8.01
C GLY A 240 22.04 -3.77 9.44
N ALA A 241 20.93 -3.24 9.94
CA ALA A 241 20.47 -3.54 11.29
C ALA A 241 19.96 -4.99 11.37
N ALA A 242 20.33 -5.68 12.46
CA ALA A 242 19.72 -6.96 12.79
C ALA A 242 18.26 -6.76 13.20
N VAL A 243 17.40 -7.70 12.83
CA VAL A 243 15.98 -7.71 13.20
C VAL A 243 15.80 -8.57 14.45
N PRO A 244 15.58 -7.97 15.65
CA PRO A 244 15.35 -8.76 16.84
C PRO A 244 14.03 -9.56 16.74
N PRO A 245 13.96 -10.77 17.29
CA PRO A 245 15.00 -11.49 17.99
C PRO A 245 15.83 -12.44 17.09
N TYR A 246 15.79 -12.30 15.77
CA TYR A 246 16.28 -13.28 14.80
C TYR A 246 17.81 -13.25 14.58
N GLY A 247 18.56 -12.93 15.62
CA GLY A 247 20.01 -13.00 15.59
C GLY A 247 20.66 -12.01 14.64
N ASN A 248 21.39 -12.49 13.65
CA ASN A 248 22.10 -11.66 12.67
C ASN A 248 21.33 -11.43 11.38
N ILE A 249 20.07 -11.86 11.28
CA ILE A 249 19.26 -11.61 10.08
C ILE A 249 18.99 -10.11 9.98
N THR A 250 19.42 -9.53 8.86
CA THR A 250 19.33 -8.07 8.65
C THR A 250 18.02 -7.66 7.96
N VAL A 251 17.71 -6.36 8.03
CA VAL A 251 16.61 -5.75 7.26
C VAL A 251 16.77 -6.03 5.76
N ALA A 252 17.98 -5.93 5.22
CA ALA A 252 18.25 -6.29 3.83
C ALA A 252 17.83 -7.73 3.53
N GLU A 253 18.23 -8.68 4.38
CA GLU A 253 17.88 -10.08 4.16
C GLU A 253 16.36 -10.31 4.23
N PHE A 254 15.65 -9.67 5.17
CA PHE A 254 14.19 -9.76 5.22
C PHE A 254 13.54 -9.29 3.91
N THR A 255 13.94 -8.14 3.40
CA THR A 255 13.38 -7.59 2.15
C THR A 255 13.72 -8.46 0.95
N ASP A 256 14.93 -9.01 0.87
CA ASP A 256 15.36 -9.93 -0.20
C ASP A 256 14.53 -11.22 -0.17
N ARG A 257 14.31 -11.79 1.03
CA ARG A 257 13.52 -13.02 1.21
C ARG A 257 12.06 -12.82 0.82
N VAL A 258 11.45 -11.68 1.23
CA VAL A 258 10.07 -11.33 0.86
C VAL A 258 9.95 -11.15 -0.65
N SER A 259 10.88 -10.44 -1.28
CA SER A 259 10.90 -10.23 -2.73
C SER A 259 11.07 -11.55 -3.50
N ALA A 260 11.97 -12.40 -3.06
CA ALA A 260 12.16 -13.75 -3.64
C ALA A 260 10.89 -14.61 -3.50
N MET A 261 10.19 -14.52 -2.36
CA MET A 261 8.91 -15.19 -2.16
C MET A 261 7.85 -14.69 -3.15
N ARG A 262 7.69 -13.36 -3.29
CA ARG A 262 6.73 -12.77 -4.23
C ARG A 262 6.99 -13.23 -5.68
N ASN A 263 8.25 -13.27 -6.12
CA ASN A 263 8.63 -13.77 -7.43
C ASN A 263 8.32 -15.26 -7.60
N ARG A 264 8.65 -16.08 -6.59
CA ARG A 264 8.40 -17.52 -6.61
C ARG A 264 6.91 -17.83 -6.67
N LEU A 265 6.10 -17.18 -5.84
CA LEU A 265 4.65 -17.40 -5.82
C LEU A 265 3.97 -16.85 -7.06
N GLY A 266 4.36 -15.66 -7.53
CA GLY A 266 3.81 -15.04 -8.74
C GLY A 266 4.10 -15.82 -10.03
N ARG A 267 5.18 -16.57 -10.09
CA ARG A 267 5.59 -17.48 -11.19
C ARG A 267 5.97 -16.80 -12.52
N CYS A 268 5.91 -15.49 -12.65
CA CYS A 268 6.12 -14.78 -13.91
C CYS A 268 7.43 -13.99 -13.96
N GLY A 269 8.51 -14.60 -13.50
CA GLY A 269 9.85 -14.02 -13.51
C GLY A 269 10.12 -13.10 -12.32
N VAL A 270 11.24 -12.37 -12.42
CA VAL A 270 11.68 -11.42 -11.39
C VAL A 270 11.02 -10.08 -11.64
N LYS A 271 10.22 -9.61 -10.70
CA LYS A 271 9.47 -8.34 -10.77
C LYS A 271 9.56 -7.54 -9.47
N ASP A 272 10.46 -7.93 -8.60
CA ASP A 272 10.57 -7.35 -7.27
C ASP A 272 11.88 -7.83 -6.67
N GLU A 273 12.68 -6.88 -6.26
CA GLU A 273 13.95 -7.12 -5.61
C GLU A 273 13.92 -6.52 -4.21
N GLY A 274 14.81 -6.98 -3.35
CA GLY A 274 15.03 -6.35 -2.05
C GLY A 274 15.41 -4.88 -2.16
N ILE A 275 15.68 -4.24 -1.04
CA ILE A 275 16.17 -2.85 -1.01
C ILE A 275 17.65 -2.74 -1.43
N THR A 276 18.29 -3.89 -1.68
CA THR A 276 19.58 -4.01 -2.34
C THR A 276 19.50 -5.07 -3.45
N VAL A 277 20.32 -4.91 -4.47
CA VAL A 277 20.42 -5.85 -5.59
C VAL A 277 21.88 -6.06 -6.00
N PRO A 278 22.22 -7.17 -6.68
CA PRO A 278 23.47 -7.25 -7.40
C PRO A 278 23.63 -6.07 -8.35
N ARG A 279 24.84 -5.52 -8.46
CA ARG A 279 25.13 -4.34 -9.26
C ARG A 279 24.57 -4.37 -10.69
N GLY A 280 24.56 -5.55 -11.30
CA GLY A 280 24.03 -5.76 -12.66
C GLY A 280 22.52 -5.58 -12.78
N LEU A 281 21.77 -5.56 -11.65
CA LEU A 281 20.34 -5.34 -11.59
C LEU A 281 19.97 -3.96 -11.03
N GLY A 282 20.94 -3.20 -10.51
CA GLY A 282 20.73 -1.84 -10.05
C GLY A 282 20.65 -0.84 -11.20
N ALA A 283 20.21 0.37 -10.88
CA ALA A 283 20.02 1.44 -11.86
C ALA A 283 21.30 1.65 -12.71
N GLU A 284 21.14 1.68 -14.03
CA GLU A 284 22.21 1.78 -15.02
C GLU A 284 23.34 0.73 -14.83
N ARG A 285 23.07 -0.34 -14.07
CA ARG A 285 24.08 -1.35 -13.67
C ARG A 285 25.28 -0.74 -12.93
N ALA A 286 25.07 0.40 -12.29
CA ALA A 286 26.11 1.21 -11.66
C ALA A 286 26.11 1.13 -10.14
N ILE A 287 24.98 0.85 -9.51
CA ILE A 287 24.78 0.83 -8.05
C ILE A 287 24.14 -0.47 -7.58
N CYS A 288 24.20 -0.71 -6.26
CA CYS A 288 23.59 -1.89 -5.61
C CYS A 288 22.37 -1.53 -4.76
N THR A 289 22.00 -0.26 -4.72
CA THR A 289 20.79 0.20 -4.01
C THR A 289 19.57 0.03 -4.88
N ASN A 290 18.44 -0.32 -4.26
CA ASN A 290 17.16 -0.53 -4.93
C ASN A 290 16.02 0.01 -4.05
N VAL A 291 16.18 1.26 -3.60
CA VAL A 291 15.15 1.92 -2.76
C VAL A 291 13.83 2.04 -3.52
N LEU A 292 13.91 2.33 -4.82
CA LEU A 292 12.76 2.29 -5.72
C LEU A 292 12.91 1.07 -6.62
N SER A 293 12.09 0.05 -6.41
CA SER A 293 12.13 -1.16 -7.25
C SER A 293 11.70 -0.85 -8.68
N ALA A 294 12.55 -1.20 -9.63
CA ALA A 294 12.33 -0.91 -11.04
C ALA A 294 13.01 -1.95 -11.94
N ASP A 295 12.56 -2.05 -13.18
CA ASP A 295 13.16 -2.89 -14.21
C ASP A 295 14.44 -2.26 -14.81
N GLY A 296 14.98 -2.89 -15.84
CA GLY A 296 16.20 -2.44 -16.50
C GLY A 296 16.12 -1.06 -17.18
N ASP A 297 14.91 -0.59 -17.43
CA ASP A 297 14.63 0.75 -17.99
C ASP A 297 14.16 1.74 -16.90
N SER A 298 14.31 1.37 -15.63
CA SER A 298 13.89 2.14 -14.46
C SER A 298 12.38 2.39 -14.42
N LEU A 299 11.58 1.43 -14.90
CA LEU A 299 10.12 1.45 -14.85
C LEU A 299 9.60 0.47 -13.79
N SER A 300 8.47 0.82 -13.15
CA SER A 300 7.80 -0.07 -12.21
C SER A 300 7.31 -1.35 -12.89
N TYR A 301 7.46 -2.47 -12.22
CA TYR A 301 6.97 -3.76 -12.69
C TYR A 301 5.45 -3.83 -12.72
N ALA A 302 4.91 -4.64 -13.63
CA ALA A 302 3.49 -4.95 -13.75
C ALA A 302 3.20 -6.39 -13.33
N ARG A 303 2.08 -6.61 -12.62
CA ARG A 303 1.54 -7.95 -12.32
C ARG A 303 0.09 -8.05 -12.75
N THR A 304 -0.29 -9.24 -13.18
CA THR A 304 -1.67 -9.59 -13.49
C THR A 304 -2.46 -9.92 -12.23
N PRO A 305 -3.81 -9.89 -12.24
CA PRO A 305 -4.63 -10.35 -11.13
C PRO A 305 -4.28 -11.77 -10.64
N ALA A 306 -3.99 -12.69 -11.56
CA ALA A 306 -3.59 -14.06 -11.20
C ALA A 306 -2.27 -14.09 -10.41
N GLU A 307 -1.25 -13.33 -10.83
CA GLU A 307 0.01 -13.22 -10.10
C GLU A 307 -0.19 -12.65 -8.69
N LEU A 308 -1.02 -11.60 -8.56
CA LEU A 308 -1.34 -10.98 -7.29
C LEU A 308 -2.05 -11.96 -6.36
N LEU A 309 -3.06 -12.68 -6.86
CA LEU A 309 -3.79 -13.68 -6.06
C LEU A 309 -2.89 -14.82 -5.59
N ARG A 310 -1.99 -15.33 -6.42
CA ARG A 310 -1.01 -16.37 -6.03
C ARG A 310 -0.17 -15.94 -4.83
N ILE A 311 0.24 -14.68 -4.81
CA ILE A 311 1.06 -14.10 -3.73
C ILE A 311 0.20 -13.86 -2.50
N LEU A 312 -0.94 -13.17 -2.65
CA LEU A 312 -1.84 -12.80 -1.54
C LEU A 312 -2.48 -14.00 -0.86
N TYR A 313 -2.74 -15.07 -1.61
CA TYR A 313 -3.21 -16.35 -1.06
C TYR A 313 -2.09 -17.16 -0.41
N LEU A 314 -0.83 -16.79 -0.63
CA LEU A 314 0.35 -17.51 -0.10
C LEU A 314 0.44 -18.99 -0.56
N THR A 315 -0.40 -19.38 -1.49
CA THR A 315 -0.46 -20.75 -2.03
C THR A 315 0.31 -20.91 -3.34
N GLY A 316 0.61 -19.81 -4.02
CA GLY A 316 1.15 -19.85 -5.37
C GLY A 316 0.13 -20.34 -6.40
N ASP A 317 -1.15 -20.38 -6.04
CA ASP A 317 -2.27 -20.80 -6.88
C ASP A 317 -3.44 -19.82 -6.72
N GLU A 318 -3.82 -19.15 -7.81
CA GLU A 318 -4.92 -18.18 -7.85
C GLU A 318 -6.29 -18.81 -7.63
N HIS A 319 -6.39 -20.14 -7.72
CA HIS A 319 -7.64 -20.90 -7.52
C HIS A 319 -7.80 -21.38 -6.08
N LEU A 320 -6.73 -21.35 -5.28
CA LEU A 320 -6.71 -21.88 -3.92
C LEU A 320 -6.58 -20.74 -2.89
N PRO A 321 -7.70 -20.32 -2.25
CA PRO A 321 -7.68 -19.31 -1.19
C PRO A 321 -6.77 -19.67 -0.02
N GLY A 322 -6.27 -18.65 0.65
CA GLY A 322 -5.38 -18.76 1.81
C GLY A 322 -4.71 -17.43 2.14
N GLY A 323 -3.64 -17.47 2.92
CA GLY A 323 -2.88 -16.27 3.25
C GLY A 323 -3.74 -15.13 3.76
N PHE A 324 -3.66 -13.97 3.11
CA PHE A 324 -4.46 -12.80 3.49
C PHE A 324 -5.95 -12.94 3.19
N PHE A 325 -6.36 -13.83 2.30
CA PHE A 325 -7.76 -14.03 1.91
C PHE A 325 -8.17 -15.50 2.09
N PRO A 326 -8.48 -15.93 3.33
CA PRO A 326 -8.77 -17.33 3.63
C PRO A 326 -10.02 -17.88 2.91
N GLU A 327 -10.97 -17.01 2.53
CA GLU A 327 -12.17 -17.36 1.76
C GLU A 327 -12.09 -16.86 0.29
N GLY A 328 -10.91 -16.38 -0.11
CA GLY A 328 -10.66 -15.77 -1.41
C GLY A 328 -10.97 -14.27 -1.44
N ALA A 329 -10.32 -13.58 -2.34
CA ALA A 329 -10.56 -12.18 -2.63
C ALA A 329 -11.94 -11.99 -3.30
N ASN A 330 -12.46 -10.76 -3.29
CA ASN A 330 -13.81 -10.46 -3.76
C ASN A 330 -13.82 -9.78 -5.14
N GLY A 331 -15.00 -9.59 -5.68
CA GLY A 331 -15.20 -9.03 -7.02
C GLY A 331 -15.13 -10.07 -8.13
N ARG A 332 -15.62 -9.69 -9.33
CA ARG A 332 -15.84 -10.64 -10.44
C ARG A 332 -14.54 -11.29 -10.92
N ILE A 333 -13.45 -10.50 -11.05
CA ILE A 333 -12.15 -11.04 -11.49
C ILE A 333 -11.65 -12.07 -10.49
N ALA A 334 -11.56 -11.74 -9.19
CA ALA A 334 -11.07 -12.68 -8.18
C ALA A 334 -11.94 -13.94 -8.09
N ARG A 335 -13.25 -13.77 -8.06
CA ARG A 335 -14.21 -14.89 -7.99
C ARG A 335 -14.21 -15.77 -9.23
N SER A 336 -13.78 -15.27 -10.40
CA SER A 336 -13.68 -16.09 -11.61
C SER A 336 -12.60 -17.17 -11.54
N PHE A 337 -11.63 -17.03 -10.64
CA PHE A 337 -10.61 -18.05 -10.39
C PHE A 337 -11.09 -19.13 -9.42
N LEU A 338 -12.00 -18.79 -8.49
CA LEU A 338 -12.50 -19.76 -7.50
C LEU A 338 -13.44 -20.77 -8.15
N GLY A 339 -13.27 -22.04 -7.80
CA GLY A 339 -14.10 -23.14 -8.33
C GLY A 339 -13.62 -23.72 -9.67
N LYS A 340 -12.55 -23.23 -10.25
CA LYS A 340 -11.84 -23.89 -11.35
C LYS A 340 -10.78 -24.81 -10.77
N THR A 341 -11.18 -25.97 -10.29
CA THR A 341 -10.19 -27.06 -10.04
C THR A 341 -9.53 -27.42 -11.37
N HIS A 342 -8.22 -27.44 -11.42
CA HIS A 342 -7.47 -27.99 -12.56
C HIS A 342 -8.02 -29.39 -12.90
N GLN A 343 -8.69 -29.54 -14.05
CA GLN A 343 -8.93 -30.83 -14.68
C GLN A 343 -7.68 -31.26 -15.41
#